data_eb4ed453897b4b63cf76f1325544d717
#
_entry.id   eb4ed453897b4b63cf76f1325544d717
#
_cell.length_a   1.000
_cell.length_b   1.000
_cell.length_c   1.000
_cell.angle_alpha   90.00
_cell.angle_beta   90.00
_cell.angle_gamma   90.00
#
_symmetry.space_group_name_H-M   'P 1'
#
loop_
_entity.id
_entity.type
_entity.pdbx_description
1 polymer ?
#
loop_
_entity_poly.entity_id
_entity_poly.type
_entity_poly.pdbx_seq_one_letter_code
_entity_poly.pdbx_strand_id
1 'polypeptide(L)'
;YEYSQIKYKDRVYSGCKSADFLADGYDLIPLEKLYRKFTGGSLAVDTAHQGEIKNQIKFLVNFVEQTTGLQNFGQYLTSMLEIDAFFLNEDRHTNNIAVQYNAADNTYALCPLFDNGLSLLADTNMDFPLERSLEDCLKTVEAKPFSRYFDEQLDAAEELYGIQLHFNFSTNDVKALIDSYRTAYSQEICDRCEALIRRQMRHYGYLVK
;
A
#
# COMPACT_ATOMS: atom_id res chain seq x y z
N TYR A 1 -15.15 -0.57 -1.08
CA TYR A 1 -15.29 0.12 0.21
C TYR A 1 -16.45 1.09 0.17
N GLU A 2 -17.25 1.11 1.24
CA GLU A 2 -18.31 2.09 1.47
C GLU A 2 -17.90 2.93 2.69
N TYR A 3 -17.80 4.23 2.53
CA TYR A 3 -17.48 5.15 3.62
C TYR A 3 -18.77 5.80 4.12
N SER A 4 -18.97 5.81 5.43
CA SER A 4 -20.17 6.35 6.06
C SER A 4 -19.89 6.89 7.45
N GLN A 5 -20.78 7.75 7.92
CA GLN A 5 -20.79 8.14 9.33
C GLN A 5 -21.68 7.18 10.11
N ILE A 6 -21.15 6.64 11.20
CA ILE A 6 -21.84 5.71 12.09
C ILE A 6 -22.09 6.40 13.43
N LYS A 7 -23.35 6.48 13.84
CA LYS A 7 -23.70 6.97 15.18
C LYS A 7 -23.67 5.81 16.17
N TYR A 8 -22.83 5.93 17.19
CA TYR A 8 -22.76 4.96 18.28
C TYR A 8 -22.65 5.71 19.63
N LYS A 9 -23.58 5.44 20.57
CA LYS A 9 -23.63 6.06 21.91
C LYS A 9 -23.46 7.59 21.85
N ASP A 10 -24.33 8.28 21.14
CA ASP A 10 -24.34 9.74 20.97
C ASP A 10 -23.11 10.40 20.34
N ARG A 11 -22.17 9.59 19.82
CA ARG A 11 -21.01 10.04 19.05
C ARG A 11 -21.14 9.61 17.60
N VAL A 12 -20.58 10.44 16.73
CA VAL A 12 -20.49 10.14 15.29
C VAL A 12 -19.05 9.74 14.99
N TYR A 13 -18.89 8.63 14.30
CA TYR A 13 -17.60 8.09 13.85
C TYR A 13 -17.60 7.99 12.35
N SER A 14 -16.49 8.32 11.72
CA SER A 14 -16.25 7.94 10.33
C SER A 14 -15.99 6.44 10.28
N GLY A 15 -16.65 5.75 9.38
CA GLY A 15 -16.56 4.30 9.24
C GLY A 15 -16.33 3.88 7.79
N CYS A 16 -15.73 2.71 7.64
CA CYS A 16 -15.53 2.06 6.36
C CYS A 16 -16.09 0.64 6.42
N LYS A 17 -16.89 0.28 5.43
CA LYS A 17 -17.37 -1.09 5.22
C LYS A 17 -16.69 -1.65 3.97
N SER A 18 -16.11 -2.82 4.10
CA SER A 18 -15.52 -3.58 3.00
C SER A 18 -16.22 -4.92 2.86
N ALA A 19 -16.38 -5.39 1.62
CA ALA A 19 -16.66 -6.80 1.41
C ALA A 19 -15.41 -7.62 1.78
N ASP A 20 -15.61 -8.85 2.21
CA ASP A 20 -14.53 -9.81 2.32
C ASP A 20 -13.98 -10.08 0.92
N PHE A 21 -12.68 -9.90 0.74
CA PHE A 21 -12.02 -10.14 -0.53
C PHE A 21 -11.44 -11.53 -0.67
N LEU A 22 -11.49 -12.34 0.41
CA LEU A 22 -11.09 -13.74 0.35
C LEU A 22 -12.14 -14.55 -0.38
N ALA A 23 -11.72 -15.35 -1.36
CA ALA A 23 -12.58 -16.34 -1.97
C ALA A 23 -12.85 -17.49 -0.99
N ASP A 24 -14.00 -18.16 -1.15
CA ASP A 24 -14.33 -19.30 -0.33
C ASP A 24 -13.23 -20.38 -0.38
N GLY A 25 -12.81 -20.84 0.79
CA GLY A 25 -11.76 -21.85 0.93
C GLY A 25 -10.33 -21.31 0.90
N TYR A 26 -10.16 -19.99 0.77
CA TYR A 26 -8.84 -19.36 0.85
C TYR A 26 -8.58 -18.73 2.23
N ASP A 27 -7.36 -18.88 2.70
CA ASP A 27 -6.82 -18.20 3.88
C ASP A 27 -5.83 -17.11 3.46
N LEU A 28 -5.81 -15.99 4.18
CA LEU A 28 -4.81 -14.93 4.05
C LEU A 28 -3.55 -15.32 4.82
N ILE A 29 -2.41 -15.39 4.14
CA ILE A 29 -1.13 -15.68 4.78
C ILE A 29 -0.17 -14.49 4.57
N PRO A 30 0.07 -13.65 5.61
CA PRO A 30 1.10 -12.63 5.58
C PRO A 30 2.48 -13.23 5.32
N LEU A 31 3.32 -12.53 4.54
CA LEU A 31 4.63 -13.05 4.15
C LEU A 31 5.55 -13.29 5.35
N GLU A 32 5.48 -12.48 6.39
CA GLU A 32 6.23 -12.71 7.63
C GLU A 32 5.87 -14.04 8.28
N LYS A 33 4.56 -14.39 8.29
CA LYS A 33 4.07 -15.67 8.81
C LYS A 33 4.48 -16.83 7.91
N LEU A 34 4.41 -16.66 6.59
CA LEU A 34 4.85 -17.65 5.61
C LEU A 34 6.33 -17.95 5.79
N TYR A 35 7.16 -16.91 5.84
CA TYR A 35 8.61 -17.03 5.99
C TYR A 35 8.98 -17.75 7.29
N ARG A 36 8.39 -17.34 8.41
CA ARG A 36 8.64 -17.97 9.72
C ARG A 36 8.29 -19.46 9.73
N LYS A 37 7.24 -19.86 9.03
CA LYS A 37 6.83 -21.28 8.92
C LYS A 37 7.90 -22.14 8.22
N PHE A 38 8.56 -21.59 7.19
CA PHE A 38 9.53 -22.35 6.40
C PHE A 38 10.97 -22.25 6.90
N THR A 39 11.35 -21.14 7.51
CA THR A 39 12.75 -20.86 7.90
C THR A 39 12.96 -20.77 9.41
N GLY A 40 11.90 -20.51 10.18
CA GLY A 40 11.99 -20.20 11.61
C GLY A 40 12.43 -18.75 11.90
N GLY A 41 12.86 -17.98 10.87
CA GLY A 41 13.38 -16.62 10.98
C GLY A 41 12.31 -15.52 10.85
N SER A 42 12.78 -14.28 10.72
CA SER A 42 11.97 -13.11 10.41
C SER A 42 12.29 -12.61 9.00
N LEU A 43 11.27 -12.51 8.13
CA LEU A 43 11.44 -12.02 6.77
C LEU A 43 11.97 -10.59 6.76
N ALA A 44 11.44 -9.72 7.60
CA ALA A 44 11.86 -8.33 7.69
C ALA A 44 13.35 -8.21 8.03
N VAL A 45 13.83 -8.99 9.00
CA VAL A 45 15.24 -8.99 9.44
C VAL A 45 16.15 -9.54 8.35
N ASP A 46 15.81 -10.71 7.79
CA ASP A 46 16.64 -11.38 6.78
C ASP A 46 16.67 -10.60 5.46
N THR A 47 15.56 -9.93 5.09
CA THR A 47 15.51 -9.00 3.95
C THR A 47 16.45 -7.82 4.18
N ALA A 48 16.39 -7.17 5.33
CA ALA A 48 17.27 -6.02 5.63
C ALA A 48 18.77 -6.40 5.59
N HIS A 49 19.11 -7.63 5.91
CA HIS A 49 20.49 -8.13 5.84
C HIS A 49 21.02 -8.32 4.41
N GLN A 50 20.18 -8.21 3.36
CA GLN A 50 20.61 -8.31 1.96
C GLN A 50 21.34 -7.07 1.46
N GLY A 51 21.40 -5.99 2.25
CA GLY A 51 22.12 -4.77 1.93
C GLY A 51 21.34 -3.90 0.92
N GLU A 52 21.75 -3.87 -0.33
CA GLU A 52 21.13 -3.01 -1.36
C GLU A 52 19.65 -3.33 -1.60
N ILE A 53 18.83 -2.31 -1.86
CA ILE A 53 17.37 -2.42 -2.03
C ILE A 53 17.01 -3.47 -3.10
N LYS A 54 17.70 -3.48 -4.23
CA LYS A 54 17.48 -4.48 -5.29
C LYS A 54 17.69 -5.92 -4.82
N ASN A 55 18.69 -6.14 -3.96
CA ASN A 55 18.95 -7.46 -3.41
C ASN A 55 17.86 -7.85 -2.39
N GLN A 56 17.39 -6.90 -1.60
CA GLN A 56 16.27 -7.09 -0.67
C GLN A 56 15.00 -7.50 -1.42
N ILE A 57 14.66 -6.77 -2.49
CA ILE A 57 13.50 -7.09 -3.34
C ILE A 57 13.64 -8.47 -3.97
N LYS A 58 14.79 -8.78 -4.59
CA LYS A 58 15.07 -10.10 -5.17
C LYS A 58 14.97 -11.22 -4.14
N PHE A 59 15.50 -11.03 -2.94
CA PHE A 59 15.44 -12.01 -1.86
C PHE A 59 13.98 -12.34 -1.50
N LEU A 60 13.16 -11.31 -1.28
CA LEU A 60 11.76 -11.49 -0.94
C LEU A 60 10.99 -12.17 -2.07
N VAL A 61 11.14 -11.70 -3.32
CA VAL A 61 10.48 -12.27 -4.49
C VAL A 61 10.88 -13.73 -4.69
N ASN A 62 12.17 -14.04 -4.69
CA ASN A 62 12.66 -15.41 -4.84
C ASN A 62 12.10 -16.35 -3.77
N PHE A 63 12.06 -15.90 -2.52
CA PHE A 63 11.47 -16.70 -1.44
C PHE A 63 10.00 -17.02 -1.73
N VAL A 64 9.21 -16.02 -2.11
CA VAL A 64 7.78 -16.24 -2.37
C VAL A 64 7.58 -17.17 -3.56
N GLU A 65 8.24 -16.89 -4.70
CA GLU A 65 8.09 -17.68 -5.92
C GLU A 65 8.52 -19.14 -5.74
N GLN A 66 9.63 -19.38 -5.04
CA GLN A 66 10.10 -20.74 -4.74
C GLN A 66 9.19 -21.49 -3.77
N THR A 67 8.62 -20.78 -2.80
CA THR A 67 7.79 -21.41 -1.76
C THR A 67 6.36 -21.67 -2.24
N THR A 68 5.81 -20.78 -3.07
CA THR A 68 4.39 -20.79 -3.47
C THR A 68 4.16 -21.27 -4.89
N GLY A 69 5.18 -21.22 -5.76
CA GLY A 69 5.07 -21.48 -7.20
C GLY A 69 4.51 -20.32 -8.01
N LEU A 70 4.23 -19.17 -7.41
CA LEU A 70 3.79 -17.97 -8.12
C LEU A 70 4.94 -17.43 -8.97
N GLN A 71 4.72 -17.24 -10.29
CA GLN A 71 5.77 -16.86 -11.24
C GLN A 71 5.83 -15.35 -11.53
N ASN A 72 4.90 -14.58 -11.02
CA ASN A 72 4.75 -13.14 -11.30
C ASN A 72 4.70 -12.29 -10.03
N PHE A 73 5.27 -12.81 -8.95
CA PHE A 73 5.22 -12.10 -7.67
C PHE A 73 6.04 -10.80 -7.71
N GLY A 74 7.14 -10.76 -8.49
CA GLY A 74 7.92 -9.55 -8.68
C GLY A 74 7.12 -8.41 -9.31
N GLN A 75 6.34 -8.69 -10.36
CA GLN A 75 5.46 -7.71 -11.00
C GLN A 75 4.33 -7.25 -10.05
N TYR A 76 3.74 -8.19 -9.31
CA TYR A 76 2.74 -7.87 -8.30
C TYR A 76 3.30 -6.96 -7.19
N LEU A 77 4.51 -7.25 -6.69
CA LEU A 77 5.17 -6.42 -5.69
C LEU A 77 5.45 -5.02 -6.23
N THR A 78 5.93 -4.91 -7.49
CA THR A 78 6.17 -3.61 -8.12
C THR A 78 4.88 -2.80 -8.22
N SER A 79 3.77 -3.39 -8.68
CA SER A 79 2.48 -2.69 -8.73
C SER A 79 2.00 -2.21 -7.35
N MET A 80 2.31 -2.97 -6.29
CA MET A 80 2.03 -2.57 -4.91
C MET A 80 2.86 -1.34 -4.50
N LEU A 81 4.16 -1.34 -4.81
CA LEU A 81 5.05 -0.22 -4.50
C LEU A 81 4.72 1.04 -5.32
N GLU A 82 4.25 0.88 -6.57
CA GLU A 82 3.72 1.99 -7.39
C GLU A 82 2.50 2.64 -6.73
N ILE A 83 1.57 1.85 -6.21
CA ILE A 83 0.41 2.34 -5.46
C ILE A 83 0.84 3.00 -4.16
N ASP A 84 1.71 2.36 -3.40
CA ASP A 84 2.18 2.87 -2.11
C ASP A 84 2.94 4.20 -2.28
N ALA A 85 3.77 4.33 -3.31
CA ALA A 85 4.47 5.57 -3.63
C ALA A 85 3.50 6.67 -4.08
N PHE A 86 2.55 6.33 -4.96
CA PHE A 86 1.58 7.30 -5.47
C PHE A 86 0.66 7.83 -4.36
N PHE A 87 0.23 6.97 -3.44
CA PHE A 87 -0.68 7.35 -2.35
C PHE A 87 0.01 7.56 -1.00
N LEU A 88 1.35 7.47 -0.94
CA LEU A 88 2.16 7.63 0.26
C LEU A 88 1.72 6.70 1.39
N ASN A 89 1.62 5.41 1.12
CA ASN A 89 1.30 4.42 2.14
C ASN A 89 2.54 4.10 2.98
N GLU A 90 2.57 4.57 4.21
CA GLU A 90 3.74 4.42 5.10
C GLU A 90 3.74 3.14 5.93
N ASP A 91 2.76 2.26 5.73
CA ASP A 91 2.65 1.04 6.55
C ASP A 91 2.73 -0.26 5.76
N ARG A 92 3.42 -0.28 4.61
CA ARG A 92 3.65 -1.49 3.84
C ARG A 92 4.79 -2.35 4.43
N HIS A 93 4.61 -2.84 5.65
CA HIS A 93 5.54 -3.81 6.23
C HIS A 93 5.23 -5.25 5.78
N THR A 94 6.10 -6.21 6.07
CA THR A 94 6.02 -7.61 5.60
C THR A 94 4.77 -8.37 6.07
N ASN A 95 4.06 -7.91 7.10
CA ASN A 95 2.76 -8.46 7.48
C ASN A 95 1.60 -7.88 6.65
N ASN A 96 1.79 -6.75 5.95
CA ASN A 96 0.80 -6.13 5.06
C ASN A 96 1.04 -6.50 3.58
N ILE A 97 1.91 -7.47 3.35
CA ILE A 97 2.10 -8.18 2.09
C ILE A 97 1.72 -9.63 2.32
N ALA A 98 0.82 -10.19 1.51
CA ALA A 98 0.31 -11.53 1.73
C ALA A 98 0.10 -12.30 0.43
N VAL A 99 -0.03 -13.60 0.57
CA VAL A 99 -0.56 -14.51 -0.45
C VAL A 99 -1.85 -15.13 0.07
N GLN A 100 -2.71 -15.57 -0.84
CA GLN A 100 -3.84 -16.41 -0.51
C GLN A 100 -3.44 -17.89 -0.62
N TYR A 101 -3.96 -18.74 0.24
CA TYR A 101 -3.69 -20.18 0.24
C TYR A 101 -4.99 -20.96 0.33
N ASN A 102 -5.18 -21.89 -0.59
CA ASN A 102 -6.29 -22.85 -0.56
C ASN A 102 -5.79 -24.20 -0.03
N ALA A 103 -6.29 -24.61 1.13
CA ALA A 103 -5.88 -25.84 1.79
C ALA A 103 -6.45 -27.12 1.10
N ALA A 104 -7.54 -26.98 0.33
CA ALA A 104 -8.18 -28.15 -0.30
C ALA A 104 -7.34 -28.71 -1.45
N ASP A 105 -6.70 -27.85 -2.23
CA ASP A 105 -5.87 -28.23 -3.38
C ASP A 105 -4.39 -27.85 -3.21
N ASN A 106 -4.02 -27.30 -2.04
CA ASN A 106 -2.66 -26.89 -1.70
C ASN A 106 -2.06 -25.88 -2.71
N THR A 107 -2.89 -24.90 -3.13
CA THR A 107 -2.49 -23.88 -4.10
C THR A 107 -2.37 -22.50 -3.46
N TYR A 108 -1.51 -21.66 -4.05
CA TYR A 108 -1.37 -20.28 -3.67
C TYR A 108 -1.87 -19.36 -4.79
N ALA A 109 -2.36 -18.18 -4.40
CA ALA A 109 -2.75 -17.12 -5.31
C ALA A 109 -2.24 -15.75 -4.81
N LEU A 110 -2.11 -14.79 -5.73
CA LEU A 110 -1.84 -13.40 -5.36
C LEU A 110 -3.00 -12.85 -4.53
N CYS A 111 -2.67 -12.10 -3.50
CA CYS A 111 -3.65 -11.48 -2.64
C CYS A 111 -4.07 -10.12 -3.20
N PRO A 112 -5.35 -9.73 -3.22
CA PRO A 112 -5.72 -8.35 -3.42
C PRO A 112 -5.02 -7.43 -2.42
N LEU A 113 -4.72 -6.19 -2.82
CA LEU A 113 -4.07 -5.22 -1.94
C LEU A 113 -5.01 -4.87 -0.77
N PHE A 114 -4.46 -4.88 0.42
CA PHE A 114 -5.18 -4.59 1.66
C PHE A 114 -4.34 -3.68 2.57
N ASP A 115 -4.96 -3.19 3.62
CA ASP A 115 -4.33 -2.36 4.66
C ASP A 115 -3.61 -1.11 4.11
N ASN A 116 -4.39 -0.29 3.38
CA ASN A 116 -3.92 0.99 2.86
C ASN A 116 -4.40 2.16 3.74
N GLY A 117 -4.73 1.92 5.00
CA GLY A 117 -5.33 2.91 5.91
C GLY A 117 -4.40 4.06 6.28
N LEU A 118 -3.08 3.86 6.22
CA LEU A 118 -2.08 4.89 6.46
C LEU A 118 -1.53 5.51 5.16
N SER A 119 -2.40 5.69 4.16
CA SER A 119 -2.11 6.44 2.94
C SER A 119 -2.57 7.90 3.05
N LEU A 120 -2.08 8.75 2.15
CA LEU A 120 -2.50 10.16 2.01
C LEU A 120 -2.31 11.00 3.28
N LEU A 121 -1.29 10.69 4.08
CA LEU A 121 -1.00 11.35 5.37
C LEU A 121 -2.19 11.26 6.33
N ALA A 122 -2.80 10.07 6.43
CA ALA A 122 -4.08 9.85 7.12
C ALA A 122 -4.03 10.06 8.64
N ASP A 123 -2.85 9.89 9.28
CA ASP A 123 -2.73 10.15 10.73
C ASP A 123 -2.66 11.65 11.03
N THR A 124 -3.81 12.30 10.95
CA THR A 124 -3.94 13.73 11.24
C THR A 124 -3.93 14.06 12.74
N ASN A 125 -3.95 13.05 13.59
CA ASN A 125 -3.95 13.26 15.04
C ASN A 125 -2.53 13.30 15.63
N MET A 126 -1.57 12.59 15.05
CA MET A 126 -0.23 12.46 15.60
C MET A 126 0.86 12.89 14.58
N ASP A 127 0.99 12.17 13.47
CA ASP A 127 2.14 12.34 12.59
C ASP A 127 1.98 13.50 11.62
N PHE A 128 0.76 13.73 11.12
CA PHE A 128 0.47 14.73 10.08
C PHE A 128 -0.69 15.68 10.45
N PRO A 129 -0.61 16.42 11.56
CA PRO A 129 -1.69 17.32 11.96
C PRO A 129 -2.04 18.33 10.88
N LEU A 130 -3.31 18.72 10.78
CA LEU A 130 -3.81 19.54 9.67
C LEU A 130 -3.19 20.95 9.64
N GLU A 131 -2.73 21.45 10.79
CA GLU A 131 -2.04 22.73 10.92
C GLU A 131 -0.62 22.71 10.31
N ARG A 132 -0.03 21.52 10.17
CA ARG A 132 1.27 21.35 9.55
C ARG A 132 1.17 21.48 8.03
N SER A 133 2.13 22.21 7.43
CA SER A 133 2.13 22.37 5.98
C SER A 133 2.30 21.03 5.25
N LEU A 134 1.70 20.91 4.07
CA LEU A 134 1.86 19.71 3.24
C LEU A 134 3.35 19.43 2.92
N GLU A 135 4.11 20.48 2.64
CA GLU A 135 5.56 20.37 2.35
C GLU A 135 6.35 19.79 3.53
N ASP A 136 5.99 20.16 4.76
CA ASP A 136 6.69 19.65 5.94
C ASP A 136 6.24 18.22 6.29
N CYS A 137 5.00 17.85 6.01
CA CYS A 137 4.54 16.47 6.11
C CYS A 137 5.31 15.56 5.13
N LEU A 138 5.45 16.00 3.88
CA LEU A 138 6.15 15.25 2.83
C LEU A 138 7.65 15.03 3.10
N LYS A 139 8.28 15.85 3.95
CA LYS A 139 9.68 15.64 4.38
C LYS A 139 9.83 14.51 5.40
N THR A 140 8.74 14.11 6.05
CA THR A 140 8.77 13.18 7.18
C THR A 140 8.01 11.89 6.96
N VAL A 141 7.18 11.81 5.91
CA VAL A 141 6.51 10.55 5.54
C VAL A 141 7.56 9.53 5.07
N GLU A 142 7.46 8.31 5.55
CA GLU A 142 8.45 7.27 5.29
C GLU A 142 7.82 6.04 4.65
N ALA A 143 8.49 5.49 3.64
CA ALA A 143 8.11 4.25 3.00
C ALA A 143 8.58 3.03 3.81
N LYS A 144 8.04 1.86 3.48
CA LYS A 144 8.42 0.51 3.90
C LYS A 144 8.19 -0.44 2.71
N PRO A 145 8.75 -1.64 2.66
CA PRO A 145 9.63 -2.26 3.65
C PRO A 145 11.13 -2.15 3.35
N PHE A 146 11.54 -1.66 2.15
CA PHE A 146 12.92 -1.76 1.66
C PHE A 146 13.72 -0.47 1.83
N SER A 147 13.07 0.67 1.84
CA SER A 147 13.66 1.98 2.08
C SER A 147 12.68 2.85 2.87
N ARG A 148 13.22 3.90 3.51
CA ARG A 148 12.41 4.99 4.06
C ARG A 148 11.92 5.98 2.97
N TYR A 149 12.47 5.90 1.76
CA TYR A 149 12.14 6.76 0.63
C TYR A 149 11.35 5.98 -0.42
N PHE A 150 10.17 6.50 -0.79
CA PHE A 150 9.29 5.87 -1.77
C PHE A 150 9.99 5.68 -3.12
N ASP A 151 10.65 6.73 -3.62
CA ASP A 151 11.29 6.70 -4.94
C ASP A 151 12.40 5.64 -5.00
N GLU A 152 13.22 5.49 -3.94
CA GLU A 152 14.31 4.52 -3.95
C GLU A 152 13.86 3.06 -4.12
N GLN A 153 12.81 2.67 -3.38
CA GLN A 153 12.31 1.30 -3.49
C GLN A 153 11.48 1.10 -4.76
N LEU A 154 10.79 2.15 -5.24
CA LEU A 154 10.03 2.12 -6.48
C LEU A 154 10.98 1.97 -7.68
N ASP A 155 11.98 2.85 -7.81
CA ASP A 155 12.99 2.80 -8.86
C ASP A 155 13.66 1.42 -8.91
N ALA A 156 14.03 0.87 -7.75
CA ALA A 156 14.66 -0.45 -7.67
C ALA A 156 13.72 -1.57 -8.15
N ALA A 157 12.43 -1.50 -7.84
CA ALA A 157 11.45 -2.49 -8.27
C ALA A 157 11.15 -2.38 -9.77
N GLU A 158 10.95 -1.16 -10.29
CA GLU A 158 10.71 -0.90 -11.71
C GLU A 158 11.91 -1.28 -12.59
N GLU A 159 13.15 -1.07 -12.12
CA GLU A 159 14.33 -1.54 -12.82
C GLU A 159 14.41 -3.07 -12.90
N LEU A 160 13.88 -3.79 -11.91
CA LEU A 160 13.91 -5.25 -11.88
C LEU A 160 12.77 -5.89 -12.68
N TYR A 161 11.57 -5.31 -12.60
CA TYR A 161 10.35 -5.95 -13.10
C TYR A 161 9.55 -5.10 -14.08
N GLY A 162 9.99 -3.88 -14.36
CA GLY A 162 9.31 -2.92 -15.25
C GLY A 162 8.14 -2.22 -14.57
N ILE A 163 7.65 -1.16 -15.20
CA ILE A 163 6.45 -0.42 -14.78
C ILE A 163 5.23 -1.32 -14.99
N GLN A 164 4.39 -1.44 -13.98
CA GLN A 164 3.23 -2.35 -13.98
C GLN A 164 1.90 -1.61 -14.13
N LEU A 165 1.78 -0.42 -13.56
CA LEU A 165 0.52 0.32 -13.52
C LEU A 165 0.52 1.57 -14.38
N HIS A 166 -0.68 1.88 -14.90
CA HIS A 166 -0.97 3.17 -15.46
C HIS A 166 -2.33 3.63 -14.92
N PHE A 167 -2.31 4.67 -14.11
CA PHE A 167 -3.52 5.29 -13.59
C PHE A 167 -4.27 6.04 -14.70
N ASN A 168 -5.53 5.69 -14.88
CA ASN A 168 -6.40 6.31 -15.89
C ASN A 168 -7.45 7.20 -15.20
N PHE A 169 -7.02 8.31 -14.64
CA PHE A 169 -7.91 9.33 -14.09
C PHE A 169 -7.30 10.72 -14.24
N SER A 170 -8.17 11.70 -14.35
CA SER A 170 -7.81 13.10 -14.51
C SER A 170 -7.91 13.88 -13.19
N THR A 171 -7.40 15.12 -13.19
CA THR A 171 -7.59 16.04 -12.06
C THR A 171 -9.08 16.38 -11.81
N ASN A 172 -9.93 16.26 -12.83
CA ASN A 172 -11.39 16.45 -12.67
C ASN A 172 -12.01 15.25 -11.96
N ASP A 173 -11.54 14.03 -12.24
CA ASP A 173 -12.01 12.83 -11.55
C ASP A 173 -11.60 12.86 -10.07
N VAL A 174 -10.37 13.30 -9.77
CA VAL A 174 -9.91 13.52 -8.39
C VAL A 174 -10.84 14.52 -7.68
N LYS A 175 -11.10 15.67 -8.31
CA LYS A 175 -12.00 16.67 -7.73
C LYS A 175 -13.41 16.10 -7.49
N ALA A 176 -13.99 15.43 -8.47
CA ALA A 176 -15.34 14.86 -8.36
C ALA A 176 -15.41 13.82 -7.22
N LEU A 177 -14.38 12.97 -7.10
CA LEU A 177 -14.28 11.99 -6.02
C LEU A 177 -14.23 12.68 -4.66
N ILE A 178 -13.32 13.64 -4.48
CA ILE A 178 -13.16 14.36 -3.21
C ILE A 178 -14.44 15.11 -2.84
N ASP A 179 -15.06 15.79 -3.81
CA ASP A 179 -16.32 16.51 -3.58
C ASP A 179 -17.43 15.58 -3.07
N SER A 180 -17.46 14.32 -3.49
CA SER A 180 -18.44 13.33 -3.02
C SER A 180 -18.31 12.99 -1.53
N TYR A 181 -17.15 13.23 -0.95
CA TYR A 181 -16.85 12.95 0.47
C TYR A 181 -16.89 14.17 1.38
N ARG A 182 -17.15 15.39 0.87
CA ARG A 182 -17.20 16.62 1.68
C ARG A 182 -18.29 16.63 2.75
N THR A 183 -19.28 15.74 2.66
CA THR A 183 -20.29 15.56 3.71
C THR A 183 -19.84 14.65 4.85
N ALA A 184 -18.81 13.82 4.60
CA ALA A 184 -18.30 12.84 5.56
C ALA A 184 -17.01 13.30 6.25
N TYR A 185 -16.22 14.16 5.61
CA TYR A 185 -14.93 14.65 6.09
C TYR A 185 -14.89 16.18 6.14
N SER A 186 -14.00 16.74 6.97
CA SER A 186 -13.82 18.19 7.06
C SER A 186 -13.26 18.76 5.73
N GLN A 187 -13.50 20.06 5.53
CA GLN A 187 -13.00 20.77 4.35
C GLN A 187 -11.47 20.66 4.25
N GLU A 188 -10.78 20.81 5.37
CA GLU A 188 -9.30 20.78 5.45
C GLU A 188 -8.75 19.40 5.04
N ILE A 189 -9.37 18.30 5.45
CA ILE A 189 -8.99 16.94 5.05
C ILE A 189 -9.18 16.78 3.54
N CYS A 190 -10.35 17.16 3.02
CA CYS A 190 -10.65 17.06 1.60
C CYS A 190 -9.67 17.87 0.75
N ASP A 191 -9.40 19.12 1.13
CA ASP A 191 -8.48 20.01 0.41
C ASP A 191 -7.03 19.48 0.46
N ARG A 192 -6.59 18.93 1.60
CA ARG A 192 -5.27 18.30 1.73
C ARG A 192 -5.17 17.07 0.81
N CYS A 193 -6.16 16.18 0.81
CA CYS A 193 -6.16 14.99 -0.05
C CYS A 193 -6.14 15.37 -1.54
N GLU A 194 -6.94 16.35 -1.96
CA GLU A 194 -6.96 16.83 -3.34
C GLU A 194 -5.58 17.41 -3.74
N ALA A 195 -5.03 18.28 -2.90
CA ALA A 195 -3.72 18.90 -3.15
C ALA A 195 -2.60 17.85 -3.25
N LEU A 196 -2.63 16.86 -2.35
CA LEU A 196 -1.67 15.75 -2.31
C LEU A 196 -1.76 14.90 -3.58
N ILE A 197 -2.94 14.41 -3.94
CA ILE A 197 -3.11 13.56 -5.14
C ILE A 197 -2.68 14.32 -6.39
N ARG A 198 -3.06 15.61 -6.55
CA ARG A 198 -2.62 16.45 -7.67
C ARG A 198 -1.09 16.64 -7.71
N ARG A 199 -0.43 16.67 -6.54
CA ARG A 199 1.03 16.72 -6.46
C ARG A 199 1.63 15.39 -6.92
N GLN A 200 1.12 14.25 -6.44
CA GLN A 200 1.58 12.93 -6.82
C GLN A 200 1.37 12.64 -8.32
N MET A 201 0.25 13.09 -8.90
CA MET A 201 0.04 13.05 -10.36
C MET A 201 1.12 13.79 -11.16
N ARG A 202 1.68 14.87 -10.62
CA ARG A 202 2.80 15.57 -11.27
C ARG A 202 4.14 14.88 -11.03
N HIS A 203 4.35 14.34 -9.83
CA HIS A 203 5.59 13.66 -9.45
C HIS A 203 5.75 12.35 -10.22
N TYR A 204 4.72 11.53 -10.21
CA TYR A 204 4.66 10.24 -10.92
C TYR A 204 3.89 10.37 -12.25
N GLY A 205 4.15 11.44 -13.03
CA GLY A 205 3.42 11.71 -14.26
C GLY A 205 3.53 10.58 -15.31
N TYR A 206 4.57 9.76 -15.25
CA TYR A 206 4.75 8.60 -16.11
C TYR A 206 3.78 7.43 -15.78
N LEU A 207 3.23 7.38 -14.56
CA LEU A 207 2.19 6.44 -14.16
C LEU A 207 0.77 6.94 -14.47
N VAL A 208 0.58 8.19 -14.93
CA VAL A 208 -0.74 8.77 -15.22
C VAL A 208 -0.91 8.91 -16.72
N LYS A 209 -2.02 8.39 -17.28
CA LYS A 209 -2.36 8.49 -18.71
C LYS A 209 -3.38 9.57 -18.96
#